data_70d3dc34db44f7692cbed0f12607a6cc
#
_entry.id   70d3dc34db44f7692cbed0f12607a6cc
#
_cell.length_a   1.000
_cell.length_b   1.000
_cell.length_c   1.000
_cell.angle_alpha   90.00
_cell.angle_beta   90.00
_cell.angle_gamma   90.00
#
_symmetry.space_group_name_H-M   'P 1'
#
loop_
_entity.id
_entity.type
_entity.pdbx_description
1 polymer ?
#
loop_
_entity_poly.entity_id
_entity_poly.type
_entity_poly.pdbx_seq_one_letter_code
_entity_poly.pdbx_strand_id
1 'polypeptide(L)'
;LLTKFVGETERQIRAIFARARALASSKVPVVIFFDEMEALFRTRGTGISSDVETMVVPQLLAEMDGVESLDNVVIVGASNRADMIDPAVLRPGRLDVRIRIDRPDERAAKDIFRKHLDHSVPLAQNGQQLSHDEMIDRAVASLYRRDDNSALLSARSHSGQERIIYLADIVSGAMIAGIVERAKKYAILDAIENGTQGMTLDHVMRGLGDEIRESMELVTRQAPADWARTIGLDQDIADIHPLKENQQ
;
A
#
# COMPACT_ATOMS: atom_id res chain seq x y z
N LEU A 1 -21.30 -23.33 -15.47
CA LEU A 1 -19.94 -23.26 -14.85
C LEU A 1 -19.86 -22.15 -13.81
N LEU A 2 -20.41 -20.96 -14.07
CA LEU A 2 -20.35 -19.79 -13.14
C LEU A 2 -21.07 -20.05 -11.80
N THR A 3 -22.24 -20.69 -11.81
CA THR A 3 -23.02 -21.04 -10.59
C THR A 3 -22.26 -21.94 -9.60
N LYS A 4 -21.31 -22.73 -10.08
CA LYS A 4 -20.49 -23.61 -9.21
C LYS A 4 -19.48 -22.83 -8.39
N PHE A 5 -18.96 -21.72 -8.91
CA PHE A 5 -18.01 -20.85 -8.18
C PHE A 5 -18.70 -19.98 -7.12
N VAL A 6 -19.91 -19.52 -7.36
CA VAL A 6 -20.69 -18.69 -6.42
C VAL A 6 -21.00 -19.44 -5.14
N GLY A 7 -21.61 -20.62 -5.24
CA GLY A 7 -21.91 -21.43 -4.08
C GLY A 7 -20.67 -21.88 -3.28
N GLU A 8 -19.51 -21.96 -3.94
CA GLU A 8 -18.25 -22.28 -3.27
C GLU A 8 -17.76 -21.10 -2.39
N THR A 9 -17.82 -19.86 -2.89
CA THR A 9 -17.42 -18.67 -2.11
C THR A 9 -18.31 -18.46 -0.90
N GLU A 10 -19.63 -18.61 -1.05
CA GLU A 10 -20.56 -18.55 0.09
C GLU A 10 -20.28 -19.64 1.12
N ARG A 11 -20.00 -20.84 0.68
CA ARG A 11 -19.65 -21.96 1.54
C ARG A 11 -18.35 -21.68 2.31
N GLN A 12 -17.34 -21.07 1.66
CA GLN A 12 -16.09 -20.69 2.27
C GLN A 12 -16.30 -19.60 3.34
N ILE A 13 -17.09 -18.56 3.06
CA ILE A 13 -17.43 -17.53 4.04
C ILE A 13 -18.08 -18.17 5.28
N ARG A 14 -19.11 -18.99 5.09
CA ARG A 14 -19.75 -19.71 6.22
C ARG A 14 -18.75 -20.55 7.01
N ALA A 15 -17.87 -21.27 6.34
CA ALA A 15 -16.87 -22.11 6.98
C ALA A 15 -15.86 -21.29 7.81
N ILE A 16 -15.44 -20.11 7.31
CA ILE A 16 -14.54 -19.20 8.03
C ILE A 16 -15.22 -18.71 9.32
N PHE A 17 -16.45 -18.22 9.23
CA PHE A 17 -17.18 -17.74 10.41
C PHE A 17 -17.49 -18.85 11.41
N ALA A 18 -17.91 -20.03 10.96
CA ALA A 18 -18.14 -21.20 11.84
C ALA A 18 -16.84 -21.60 12.56
N ARG A 19 -15.70 -21.61 11.85
CA ARG A 19 -14.40 -21.90 12.46
C ARG A 19 -13.98 -20.82 13.44
N ALA A 20 -14.20 -19.54 13.14
CA ALA A 20 -13.89 -18.42 14.02
C ALA A 20 -14.69 -18.54 15.32
N ARG A 21 -16.00 -18.79 15.25
CA ARG A 21 -16.86 -19.02 16.43
C ARG A 21 -16.39 -20.22 17.25
N ALA A 22 -16.01 -21.31 16.62
CA ALA A 22 -15.54 -22.51 17.31
C ALA A 22 -14.20 -22.31 18.04
N LEU A 23 -13.34 -21.41 17.53
CA LEU A 23 -12.04 -21.09 18.13
C LEU A 23 -12.12 -19.96 19.15
N ALA A 24 -13.08 -19.06 19.02
CA ALA A 24 -13.25 -17.93 19.92
C ALA A 24 -13.67 -18.40 21.32
N SER A 25 -13.06 -17.82 22.33
CA SER A 25 -13.39 -18.05 23.73
C SER A 25 -13.25 -16.75 24.52
N SER A 26 -13.74 -16.72 25.77
CA SER A 26 -13.60 -15.54 26.62
C SER A 26 -12.14 -15.12 26.90
N LYS A 27 -11.18 -16.00 26.64
CA LYS A 27 -9.74 -15.74 26.84
C LYS A 27 -8.94 -15.55 25.58
N VAL A 28 -9.46 -15.99 24.42
CA VAL A 28 -8.74 -15.98 23.14
C VAL A 28 -9.61 -15.36 22.09
N PRO A 29 -9.40 -14.07 21.75
CA PRO A 29 -10.09 -13.45 20.63
C PRO A 29 -9.59 -14.04 19.30
N VAL A 30 -10.49 -14.11 18.32
CA VAL A 30 -10.18 -14.52 16.95
C VAL A 30 -10.35 -13.33 16.03
N VAL A 31 -9.37 -13.11 15.16
CA VAL A 31 -9.44 -12.06 14.13
C VAL A 31 -9.69 -12.72 12.78
N ILE A 32 -10.75 -12.29 12.10
CA ILE A 32 -10.97 -12.59 10.68
C ILE A 32 -10.46 -11.38 9.89
N PHE A 33 -9.47 -11.60 9.05
CA PHE A 33 -8.91 -10.54 8.21
C PHE A 33 -9.29 -10.77 6.74
N PHE A 34 -9.95 -9.76 6.15
CA PHE A 34 -10.26 -9.72 4.72
C PHE A 34 -9.35 -8.71 4.05
N ASP A 35 -8.46 -9.17 3.18
CA ASP A 35 -7.68 -8.31 2.32
C ASP A 35 -8.38 -8.09 0.97
N GLU A 36 -8.13 -6.94 0.34
CA GLU A 36 -8.73 -6.56 -0.94
C GLU A 36 -10.27 -6.73 -0.94
N MET A 37 -10.93 -6.21 0.09
CA MET A 37 -12.37 -6.37 0.28
C MET A 37 -13.21 -5.98 -0.94
N GLU A 38 -12.75 -5.01 -1.72
CA GLU A 38 -13.40 -4.58 -2.96
C GLU A 38 -13.51 -5.71 -4.00
N ALA A 39 -12.66 -6.73 -3.92
CA ALA A 39 -12.75 -7.88 -4.82
C ALA A 39 -13.91 -8.81 -4.47
N LEU A 40 -14.31 -8.86 -3.19
CA LEU A 40 -15.36 -9.76 -2.69
C LEU A 40 -16.69 -9.04 -2.46
N PHE A 41 -16.67 -7.75 -2.09
CA PHE A 41 -17.82 -7.04 -1.54
C PHE A 41 -18.18 -5.77 -2.32
N ARG A 42 -18.13 -5.87 -3.67
CA ARG A 42 -18.46 -4.76 -4.58
C ARG A 42 -19.92 -4.35 -4.51
N THR A 43 -20.15 -3.05 -4.73
CA THR A 43 -21.47 -2.48 -4.98
C THR A 43 -22.07 -3.05 -6.27
N ARG A 44 -23.35 -3.39 -6.25
CA ARG A 44 -24.08 -3.91 -7.39
C ARG A 44 -24.08 -2.92 -8.56
N GLY A 45 -23.81 -3.41 -9.78
CA GLY A 45 -24.05 -2.66 -11.03
C GLY A 45 -22.83 -2.05 -11.70
N THR A 46 -21.60 -2.33 -11.28
CA THR A 46 -20.38 -1.75 -11.88
C THR A 46 -19.64 -2.64 -12.88
N GLY A 47 -20.21 -3.77 -13.32
CA GLY A 47 -19.50 -4.66 -14.28
C GLY A 47 -20.31 -5.84 -14.80
N ILE A 48 -19.76 -6.57 -15.78
CA ILE A 48 -20.37 -7.63 -16.60
C ILE A 48 -20.61 -8.96 -15.84
N SER A 49 -20.27 -9.09 -14.57
CA SER A 49 -20.36 -10.33 -13.78
C SER A 49 -21.43 -10.26 -12.68
N SER A 50 -22.67 -10.00 -13.05
CA SER A 50 -23.78 -9.67 -12.14
C SER A 50 -24.24 -10.79 -11.20
N ASP A 51 -24.01 -12.06 -11.52
CA ASP A 51 -24.60 -13.17 -10.76
C ASP A 51 -23.75 -13.67 -9.58
N VAL A 52 -22.42 -13.55 -9.66
CA VAL A 52 -21.51 -13.98 -8.60
C VAL A 52 -21.52 -12.96 -7.45
N GLU A 53 -21.55 -11.66 -7.79
CA GLU A 53 -21.51 -10.56 -6.82
C GLU A 53 -22.82 -10.44 -6.02
N THR A 54 -23.93 -10.97 -6.54
CA THR A 54 -25.26 -10.81 -5.96
C THR A 54 -25.46 -11.63 -4.67
N MET A 55 -24.66 -12.66 -4.42
CA MET A 55 -24.88 -13.60 -3.31
C MET A 55 -23.82 -13.53 -2.20
N VAL A 56 -22.62 -13.06 -2.49
CA VAL A 56 -21.49 -13.00 -1.50
C VAL A 56 -21.74 -11.95 -0.43
N VAL A 57 -22.16 -10.74 -0.81
CA VAL A 57 -22.47 -9.65 0.14
C VAL A 57 -23.59 -10.04 1.11
N PRO A 58 -24.78 -10.54 0.64
CA PRO A 58 -25.83 -11.01 1.55
C PRO A 58 -25.37 -12.11 2.51
N GLN A 59 -24.53 -13.04 2.05
CA GLN A 59 -23.99 -14.09 2.92
C GLN A 59 -23.09 -13.52 4.02
N LEU A 60 -22.16 -12.60 3.66
CA LEU A 60 -21.31 -11.92 4.67
C LEU A 60 -22.19 -11.21 5.69
N LEU A 61 -23.19 -10.43 5.23
CA LEU A 61 -24.10 -9.71 6.12
C LEU A 61 -24.86 -10.65 7.06
N ALA A 62 -25.32 -11.80 6.53
CA ALA A 62 -25.99 -12.81 7.35
C ALA A 62 -25.08 -13.41 8.42
N GLU A 63 -23.78 -13.60 8.12
CA GLU A 63 -22.81 -14.08 9.11
C GLU A 63 -22.47 -13.01 10.17
N MET A 64 -22.42 -11.73 9.78
CA MET A 64 -22.15 -10.61 10.69
C MET A 64 -23.35 -10.28 11.58
N ASP A 65 -24.56 -10.34 11.01
CA ASP A 65 -25.82 -10.05 11.72
C ASP A 65 -26.45 -11.31 12.36
N GLY A 66 -25.81 -12.47 12.21
CA GLY A 66 -26.36 -13.78 12.50
C GLY A 66 -26.85 -13.96 13.94
N VAL A 67 -27.75 -14.96 14.12
CA VAL A 67 -28.38 -15.30 15.41
C VAL A 67 -27.35 -15.75 16.45
N GLU A 68 -26.21 -16.27 16.02
CA GLU A 68 -25.10 -16.65 16.90
C GLU A 68 -24.18 -15.46 17.13
N SER A 69 -23.95 -15.10 18.40
CA SER A 69 -23.08 -13.98 18.74
C SER A 69 -21.64 -14.21 18.23
N LEU A 70 -21.04 -13.14 17.74
CA LEU A 70 -19.62 -13.12 17.39
C LEU A 70 -18.76 -12.69 18.59
N ASP A 71 -19.12 -13.16 19.79
CA ASP A 71 -18.37 -12.84 21.00
C ASP A 71 -16.90 -13.22 20.84
N ASN A 72 -16.00 -12.25 21.10
CA ASN A 72 -14.56 -12.40 20.89
C ASN A 72 -14.11 -12.71 19.45
N VAL A 73 -14.93 -12.43 18.44
CA VAL A 73 -14.51 -12.42 17.03
C VAL A 73 -14.45 -10.98 16.57
N VAL A 74 -13.28 -10.58 16.07
CA VAL A 74 -13.03 -9.26 15.47
C VAL A 74 -12.91 -9.41 13.99
N ILE A 75 -13.64 -8.61 13.22
CA ILE A 75 -13.53 -8.58 11.77
C ILE A 75 -12.72 -7.35 11.37
N VAL A 76 -11.68 -7.55 10.59
CA VAL A 76 -10.84 -6.49 10.03
C VAL A 76 -10.85 -6.61 8.53
N GLY A 77 -11.17 -5.54 7.84
CA GLY A 77 -11.13 -5.47 6.38
C GLY A 77 -10.11 -4.43 5.90
N ALA A 78 -9.34 -4.77 4.88
CA ALA A 78 -8.48 -3.85 4.17
C ALA A 78 -8.96 -3.66 2.73
N SER A 79 -8.88 -2.41 2.23
CA SER A 79 -9.26 -2.08 0.86
C SER A 79 -8.50 -0.86 0.37
N ASN A 80 -8.12 -0.88 -0.90
CA ASN A 80 -7.57 0.26 -1.63
C ASN A 80 -8.68 1.11 -2.27
N ARG A 81 -9.91 0.58 -2.35
CA ARG A 81 -11.05 1.16 -3.05
C ARG A 81 -12.30 1.13 -2.19
N ALA A 82 -12.29 1.89 -1.08
CA ALA A 82 -13.44 1.96 -0.17
C ALA A 82 -14.74 2.42 -0.85
N ASP A 83 -14.62 3.17 -1.96
CA ASP A 83 -15.74 3.61 -2.82
C ASP A 83 -16.44 2.44 -3.54
N MET A 84 -15.79 1.29 -3.68
CA MET A 84 -16.34 0.11 -4.34
C MET A 84 -17.01 -0.87 -3.37
N ILE A 85 -16.79 -0.73 -2.06
CA ILE A 85 -17.39 -1.62 -1.06
C ILE A 85 -18.87 -1.29 -0.90
N ASP A 86 -19.72 -2.32 -0.85
CA ASP A 86 -21.15 -2.16 -0.62
C ASP A 86 -21.42 -1.42 0.69
N PRO A 87 -22.13 -0.28 0.67
CA PRO A 87 -22.42 0.51 1.87
C PRO A 87 -23.09 -0.28 2.99
N ALA A 88 -23.79 -1.37 2.68
CA ALA A 88 -24.41 -2.21 3.68
C ALA A 88 -23.40 -2.89 4.60
N VAL A 89 -22.21 -3.21 4.10
CA VAL A 89 -21.12 -3.80 4.91
C VAL A 89 -20.54 -2.79 5.92
N LEU A 90 -20.61 -1.50 5.58
CA LEU A 90 -20.02 -0.41 6.35
C LEU A 90 -20.99 0.26 7.35
N ARG A 91 -22.18 -0.35 7.59
CA ARG A 91 -23.18 0.18 8.54
C ARG A 91 -22.81 -0.13 9.99
N PRO A 92 -23.33 0.68 10.95
CA PRO A 92 -23.15 0.40 12.38
C PRO A 92 -23.53 -1.04 12.77
N GLY A 93 -22.73 -1.64 13.65
CA GLY A 93 -22.86 -3.03 14.05
C GLY A 93 -22.16 -4.03 13.12
N ARG A 94 -21.47 -3.56 12.07
CA ARG A 94 -20.70 -4.36 11.13
C ARG A 94 -19.27 -3.82 11.04
N LEU A 95 -18.80 -3.36 9.87
CA LEU A 95 -17.51 -2.66 9.76
C LEU A 95 -17.73 -1.14 9.94
N ASP A 96 -18.07 -0.75 11.14
CA ASP A 96 -18.45 0.62 11.49
C ASP A 96 -17.26 1.52 11.84
N VAL A 97 -16.13 0.94 12.24
CA VAL A 97 -14.90 1.68 12.51
C VAL A 97 -14.07 1.75 11.23
N ARG A 98 -13.82 2.97 10.74
CA ARG A 98 -13.01 3.20 9.54
C ARG A 98 -11.71 3.88 9.92
N ILE A 99 -10.61 3.25 9.55
CA ILE A 99 -9.27 3.79 9.75
C ILE A 99 -8.68 4.07 8.37
N ARG A 100 -8.44 5.33 8.07
CA ARG A 100 -7.73 5.72 6.86
C ARG A 100 -6.23 5.62 7.11
N ILE A 101 -5.55 4.88 6.25
CA ILE A 101 -4.09 4.82 6.25
C ILE A 101 -3.60 5.83 5.21
N ASP A 102 -3.11 6.96 5.69
CA ASP A 102 -2.52 7.98 4.84
C ASP A 102 -1.07 7.62 4.47
N ARG A 103 -0.52 8.34 3.48
CA ARG A 103 0.89 8.22 3.14
C ARG A 103 1.74 8.63 4.34
N PRO A 104 2.92 7.97 4.52
CA PRO A 104 3.77 8.31 5.64
C PRO A 104 4.27 9.75 5.54
N ASP A 105 4.27 10.46 6.66
CA ASP A 105 5.07 11.66 6.86
C ASP A 105 6.53 11.31 7.12
N GLU A 106 7.41 12.30 7.28
CA GLU A 106 8.83 12.08 7.55
C GLU A 106 9.08 11.20 8.78
N ARG A 107 8.27 11.35 9.83
CA ARG A 107 8.40 10.56 11.07
C ARG A 107 8.02 9.11 10.82
N ALA A 108 6.86 8.89 10.23
CA ALA A 108 6.40 7.54 9.89
C ALA A 108 7.35 6.86 8.89
N ALA A 109 7.91 7.62 7.93
CA ALA A 109 8.89 7.09 6.99
C ALA A 109 10.16 6.60 7.70
N LYS A 110 10.67 7.34 8.70
CA LYS A 110 11.80 6.88 9.53
C LYS A 110 11.48 5.58 10.25
N ASP A 111 10.28 5.48 10.82
CA ASP A 111 9.85 4.27 11.53
C ASP A 111 9.69 3.07 10.57
N ILE A 112 9.26 3.30 9.33
CA ILE A 112 9.20 2.26 8.29
C ILE A 112 10.62 1.85 7.88
N PHE A 113 11.52 2.80 7.63
CA PHE A 113 12.93 2.49 7.33
C PHE A 113 13.57 1.63 8.42
N ARG A 114 13.36 1.95 9.72
CA ARG A 114 13.90 1.18 10.85
C ARG A 114 13.44 -0.27 10.87
N LYS A 115 12.24 -0.58 10.33
CA LYS A 115 11.75 -1.96 10.23
C LYS A 115 12.48 -2.77 9.16
N HIS A 116 12.97 -2.14 8.11
CA HIS A 116 13.63 -2.80 6.98
C HIS A 116 15.15 -2.69 7.00
N LEU A 117 15.66 -1.59 7.60
CA LEU A 117 17.07 -1.30 7.80
C LEU A 117 17.37 -1.35 9.30
N ASP A 118 17.24 -2.51 9.90
CA ASP A 118 17.52 -2.75 11.30
C ASP A 118 19.00 -3.09 11.54
N HIS A 119 19.38 -3.27 12.80
CA HIS A 119 20.76 -3.58 13.18
C HIS A 119 21.29 -4.93 12.66
N SER A 120 20.46 -5.78 12.08
CA SER A 120 20.91 -7.02 11.44
C SER A 120 21.59 -6.77 10.08
N VAL A 121 21.32 -5.60 9.46
CA VAL A 121 21.96 -5.19 8.21
C VAL A 121 23.33 -4.59 8.52
N PRO A 122 24.44 -5.19 8.09
CA PRO A 122 25.76 -4.65 8.34
C PRO A 122 25.98 -3.36 7.54
N LEU A 123 26.51 -2.31 8.20
CA LEU A 123 26.91 -1.07 7.55
C LEU A 123 28.39 -1.08 7.22
N ALA A 124 28.78 -0.49 6.10
CA ALA A 124 30.17 -0.39 5.69
C ALA A 124 30.94 0.57 6.61
N GLN A 125 32.15 0.15 7.01
CA GLN A 125 33.03 0.90 7.89
C GLN A 125 34.03 1.80 7.14
N ASN A 126 33.73 2.20 5.91
CA ASN A 126 34.61 2.95 5.02
C ASN A 126 34.57 4.46 5.36
N GLY A 127 35.49 4.94 6.17
CA GLY A 127 35.86 6.35 6.32
C GLY A 127 34.85 7.28 7.03
N GLN A 128 33.59 7.25 6.71
CA GLN A 128 32.48 7.88 7.44
C GLN A 128 31.59 6.77 8.00
N GLN A 129 31.79 6.45 9.26
CA GLN A 129 30.99 5.46 9.97
C GLN A 129 29.61 6.07 10.29
N LEU A 130 28.66 5.93 9.35
CA LEU A 130 27.28 6.34 9.60
C LEU A 130 26.60 5.27 10.45
N SER A 131 25.85 5.72 11.44
CA SER A 131 24.89 4.85 12.15
C SER A 131 23.66 4.56 11.27
N HIS A 132 22.88 3.54 11.63
CA HIS A 132 21.61 3.25 10.96
C HIS A 132 20.67 4.45 10.97
N ASP A 133 20.57 5.14 12.12
CA ASP A 133 19.71 6.32 12.25
C ASP A 133 20.19 7.49 11.38
N GLU A 134 21.48 7.76 11.29
CA GLU A 134 22.00 8.80 10.38
C GLU A 134 21.79 8.46 8.91
N MET A 135 21.91 7.18 8.53
CA MET A 135 21.61 6.72 7.17
C MET A 135 20.13 6.91 6.85
N ILE A 136 19.25 6.54 7.77
CA ILE A 136 17.80 6.72 7.65
C ILE A 136 17.46 8.21 7.56
N ASP A 137 18.04 9.05 8.39
CA ASP A 137 17.79 10.49 8.37
C ASP A 137 18.15 11.11 7.02
N ARG A 138 19.28 10.72 6.43
CA ARG A 138 19.70 11.20 5.10
C ARG A 138 18.79 10.67 3.99
N ALA A 139 18.37 9.41 4.05
CA ALA A 139 17.45 8.82 3.10
C ALA A 139 16.09 9.53 3.14
N VAL A 140 15.53 9.75 4.33
CA VAL A 140 14.26 10.44 4.52
C VAL A 140 14.35 11.90 4.10
N ALA A 141 15.42 12.60 4.44
CA ALA A 141 15.64 13.97 3.99
C ALA A 141 15.65 14.07 2.45
N SER A 142 16.19 13.06 1.76
CA SER A 142 16.17 13.02 0.30
C SER A 142 14.78 12.73 -0.27
N LEU A 143 13.99 11.86 0.38
CA LEU A 143 12.62 11.53 -0.04
C LEU A 143 11.66 12.72 0.11
N TYR A 144 11.81 13.51 1.19
CA TYR A 144 10.89 14.61 1.54
C TYR A 144 11.35 15.98 1.08
N ARG A 145 12.48 16.03 0.36
CA ARG A 145 12.98 17.28 -0.24
C ARG A 145 11.95 17.86 -1.20
N ARG A 146 11.79 19.19 -1.19
CA ARG A 146 10.89 19.94 -2.09
C ARG A 146 11.69 21.04 -2.79
N ASP A 147 12.47 20.64 -3.77
CA ASP A 147 13.26 21.54 -4.64
C ASP A 147 13.10 21.11 -6.10
N ASP A 148 13.70 21.86 -7.02
CA ASP A 148 13.61 21.56 -8.46
C ASP A 148 14.16 20.16 -8.80
N ASN A 149 15.07 19.61 -7.97
CA ASN A 149 15.62 18.29 -8.18
C ASN A 149 14.70 17.17 -7.71
N SER A 150 13.78 17.43 -6.80
CA SER A 150 12.80 16.48 -6.27
C SER A 150 11.41 16.62 -6.90
N ALA A 151 11.20 17.65 -7.76
CA ALA A 151 10.01 17.79 -8.56
C ALA A 151 9.96 16.69 -9.63
N LEU A 152 8.86 15.93 -9.67
CA LEU A 152 8.69 14.79 -10.57
C LEU A 152 7.77 15.12 -11.74
N LEU A 153 6.61 15.70 -11.44
CA LEU A 153 5.51 15.87 -12.37
C LEU A 153 4.86 17.24 -12.19
N SER A 154 4.29 17.77 -13.27
CA SER A 154 3.26 18.80 -13.23
C SER A 154 1.90 18.15 -13.49
N ALA A 155 0.95 18.35 -12.60
CA ALA A 155 -0.43 17.93 -12.76
C ALA A 155 -1.30 19.14 -13.00
N ARG A 156 -2.18 19.07 -14.01
CA ARG A 156 -3.16 20.11 -14.33
C ARG A 156 -4.55 19.60 -14.01
N SER A 157 -5.33 20.40 -13.24
CA SER A 157 -6.73 20.11 -12.96
C SER A 157 -7.64 20.47 -14.14
N HIS A 158 -8.87 19.97 -14.13
CA HIS A 158 -9.91 20.41 -15.09
C HIS A 158 -10.23 21.91 -14.99
N SER A 159 -9.98 22.55 -13.85
CA SER A 159 -10.10 23.99 -13.66
C SER A 159 -8.92 24.80 -14.21
N GLY A 160 -7.88 24.13 -14.73
CA GLY A 160 -6.68 24.76 -15.29
C GLY A 160 -5.60 25.10 -14.26
N GLN A 161 -5.77 24.74 -12.99
CA GLN A 161 -4.74 24.92 -11.98
C GLN A 161 -3.61 23.92 -12.18
N GLU A 162 -2.37 24.40 -12.11
CA GLU A 162 -1.17 23.55 -12.14
C GLU A 162 -0.62 23.34 -10.73
N ARG A 163 -0.21 22.11 -10.47
CA ARG A 163 0.43 21.70 -9.21
C ARG A 163 1.65 20.86 -9.52
N ILE A 164 2.79 21.20 -8.89
CA ILE A 164 3.98 20.38 -8.93
C ILE A 164 3.81 19.25 -7.91
N ILE A 165 4.10 18.04 -8.35
CA ILE A 165 4.11 16.83 -7.53
C ILE A 165 5.55 16.45 -7.28
N TYR A 166 5.90 16.41 -6.01
CA TYR A 166 7.21 16.02 -5.52
C TYR A 166 7.22 14.54 -5.12
N LEU A 167 8.41 13.98 -5.01
CA LEU A 167 8.56 12.62 -4.50
C LEU A 167 7.86 12.44 -3.14
N ALA A 168 7.97 13.43 -2.25
CA ALA A 168 7.29 13.47 -0.96
C ALA A 168 5.77 13.23 -1.02
N ASP A 169 5.12 13.62 -2.13
CA ASP A 169 3.66 13.49 -2.29
C ASP A 169 3.24 12.07 -2.64
N ILE A 170 4.17 11.23 -3.15
CA ILE A 170 3.88 9.87 -3.61
C ILE A 170 4.51 8.77 -2.76
N VAL A 171 5.39 9.10 -1.82
CA VAL A 171 6.04 8.12 -0.95
C VAL A 171 5.02 7.20 -0.30
N SER A 172 5.29 5.90 -0.33
CA SER A 172 4.52 4.86 0.34
C SER A 172 5.41 3.94 1.17
N GLY A 173 4.82 3.17 2.08
CA GLY A 173 5.56 2.17 2.84
C GLY A 173 6.21 1.12 1.95
N ALA A 174 5.54 0.72 0.87
CA ALA A 174 6.06 -0.24 -0.11
C ALA A 174 7.28 0.32 -0.85
N MET A 175 7.26 1.60 -1.24
CA MET A 175 8.42 2.26 -1.86
C MET A 175 9.62 2.27 -0.92
N ILE A 176 9.42 2.59 0.36
CA ILE A 176 10.50 2.57 1.36
C ILE A 176 11.09 1.17 1.50
N ALA A 177 10.25 0.14 1.58
CA ALA A 177 10.69 -1.25 1.61
C ALA A 177 11.48 -1.61 0.34
N GLY A 178 10.99 -1.23 -0.84
CA GLY A 178 11.65 -1.43 -2.13
C GLY A 178 13.03 -0.79 -2.19
N ILE A 179 13.17 0.45 -1.70
CA ILE A 179 14.46 1.16 -1.62
C ILE A 179 15.47 0.36 -0.80
N VAL A 180 15.08 -0.12 0.38
CA VAL A 180 15.99 -0.86 1.26
C VAL A 180 16.36 -2.22 0.66
N GLU A 181 15.42 -2.93 0.04
CA GLU A 181 15.70 -4.21 -0.61
C GLU A 181 16.64 -4.06 -1.81
N ARG A 182 16.50 -2.99 -2.59
CA ARG A 182 17.45 -2.66 -3.68
C ARG A 182 18.82 -2.30 -3.11
N ALA A 183 18.88 -1.50 -2.05
CA ALA A 183 20.12 -1.16 -1.37
C ALA A 183 20.87 -2.40 -0.85
N LYS A 184 20.16 -3.37 -0.28
CA LYS A 184 20.73 -4.66 0.13
C LYS A 184 21.32 -5.42 -1.06
N LYS A 185 20.62 -5.47 -2.20
CA LYS A 185 21.13 -6.09 -3.43
C LYS A 185 22.41 -5.42 -3.90
N TYR A 186 22.44 -4.08 -3.93
CA TYR A 186 23.65 -3.33 -4.33
C TYR A 186 24.81 -3.58 -3.39
N ALA A 187 24.57 -3.62 -2.07
CA ALA A 187 25.61 -3.94 -1.10
C ALA A 187 26.18 -5.35 -1.27
N ILE A 188 25.33 -6.34 -1.61
CA ILE A 188 25.78 -7.70 -1.89
C ILE A 188 26.62 -7.76 -3.19
N LEU A 189 26.18 -7.08 -4.25
CA LEU A 189 26.91 -7.02 -5.51
C LEU A 189 28.29 -6.37 -5.33
N ASP A 190 28.33 -5.23 -4.61
CA ASP A 190 29.55 -4.51 -4.33
C ASP A 190 30.52 -5.35 -3.45
N ALA A 191 29.98 -6.13 -2.51
CA ALA A 191 30.77 -7.07 -1.72
C ALA A 191 31.43 -8.16 -2.58
N ILE A 192 30.71 -8.66 -3.60
CA ILE A 192 31.21 -9.69 -4.52
C ILE A 192 32.26 -9.11 -5.49
N GLU A 193 31.98 -7.92 -6.05
CA GLU A 193 32.81 -7.33 -7.10
C GLU A 193 34.04 -6.61 -6.54
N ASN A 194 33.89 -5.87 -5.45
CA ASN A 194 34.89 -4.95 -4.92
C ASN A 194 35.37 -5.30 -3.50
N GLY A 195 34.78 -6.34 -2.88
CA GLY A 195 35.12 -6.76 -1.52
C GLY A 195 34.63 -5.80 -0.41
N THR A 196 33.73 -4.86 -0.74
CA THR A 196 33.17 -3.90 0.23
C THR A 196 32.26 -4.63 1.21
N GLN A 197 32.56 -4.50 2.52
CA GLN A 197 31.73 -5.15 3.54
C GLN A 197 30.68 -4.17 4.08
N GLY A 198 29.40 -4.54 3.89
CA GLY A 198 28.26 -3.82 4.45
C GLY A 198 27.66 -2.77 3.51
N MET A 199 26.51 -2.24 3.95
CA MET A 199 25.73 -1.26 3.20
C MET A 199 26.30 0.15 3.38
N THR A 200 26.37 0.92 2.29
CA THR A 200 26.72 2.34 2.27
C THR A 200 25.49 3.21 2.02
N LEU A 201 25.62 4.51 2.31
CA LEU A 201 24.60 5.50 1.92
C LEU A 201 24.37 5.51 0.40
N ASP A 202 25.44 5.33 -0.39
CA ASP A 202 25.35 5.29 -1.86
C ASP A 202 24.42 4.15 -2.33
N HIS A 203 24.50 2.97 -1.73
CA HIS A 203 23.60 1.87 -2.03
C HIS A 203 22.13 2.25 -1.79
N VAL A 204 21.85 2.97 -0.69
CA VAL A 204 20.49 3.45 -0.39
C VAL A 204 20.06 4.50 -1.39
N MET A 205 20.93 5.44 -1.75
CA MET A 205 20.60 6.49 -2.74
C MET A 205 20.40 5.94 -4.16
N ARG A 206 21.15 4.90 -4.55
CA ARG A 206 20.91 4.17 -5.80
C ARG A 206 19.57 3.45 -5.79
N GLY A 207 19.25 2.75 -4.70
CA GLY A 207 17.95 2.10 -4.53
C GLY A 207 16.79 3.09 -4.61
N LEU A 208 16.95 4.29 -4.03
CA LEU A 208 16.01 5.39 -4.13
C LEU A 208 15.84 5.88 -5.57
N GLY A 209 16.95 6.07 -6.29
CA GLY A 209 16.91 6.50 -7.69
C GLY A 209 16.17 5.52 -8.59
N ASP A 210 16.37 4.21 -8.38
CA ASP A 210 15.68 3.18 -9.16
C ASP A 210 14.19 3.12 -8.84
N GLU A 211 13.82 3.26 -7.57
CA GLU A 211 12.42 3.28 -7.14
C GLU A 211 11.66 4.47 -7.75
N ILE A 212 12.31 5.64 -7.79
CA ILE A 212 11.76 6.82 -8.48
C ILE A 212 11.54 6.53 -9.97
N ARG A 213 12.55 5.96 -10.65
CA ARG A 213 12.49 5.67 -12.08
C ARG A 213 11.34 4.72 -12.40
N GLU A 214 11.21 3.64 -11.64
CA GLU A 214 10.13 2.66 -11.80
C GLU A 214 8.75 3.30 -11.55
N SER A 215 8.63 4.11 -10.51
CA SER A 215 7.39 4.85 -10.21
C SER A 215 7.02 5.80 -11.36
N MET A 216 8.00 6.48 -11.96
CA MET A 216 7.78 7.38 -13.10
C MET A 216 7.37 6.64 -14.38
N GLU A 217 7.92 5.43 -14.63
CA GLU A 217 7.49 4.62 -15.77
C GLU A 217 6.03 4.18 -15.65
N LEU A 218 5.54 3.92 -14.44
CA LEU A 218 4.14 3.60 -14.21
C LEU A 218 3.21 4.78 -14.54
N VAL A 219 3.63 6.00 -14.21
CA VAL A 219 2.88 7.22 -14.54
C VAL A 219 2.63 7.37 -16.02
N THR A 220 3.65 7.11 -16.85
CA THR A 220 3.55 7.27 -18.31
C THR A 220 2.67 6.22 -18.97
N ARG A 221 2.37 5.11 -18.29
CA ARG A 221 1.58 3.98 -18.81
C ARG A 221 0.12 4.00 -18.39
N GLN A 222 -0.26 4.81 -17.41
CA GLN A 222 -1.63 4.89 -16.88
C GLN A 222 -2.34 6.17 -17.33
N ALA A 223 -3.68 6.12 -17.38
CA ALA A 223 -4.45 7.34 -17.57
C ALA A 223 -4.25 8.28 -16.37
N PRO A 224 -4.14 9.62 -16.59
CA PRO A 224 -3.88 10.59 -15.51
C PRO A 224 -4.81 10.47 -14.31
N ALA A 225 -6.11 10.29 -14.54
CA ALA A 225 -7.10 10.13 -13.49
C ALA A 225 -6.93 8.84 -12.68
N ASP A 226 -6.53 7.74 -13.31
CA ASP A 226 -6.30 6.47 -12.62
C ASP A 226 -5.03 6.52 -11.77
N TRP A 227 -3.97 7.13 -12.31
CA TRP A 227 -2.74 7.34 -11.56
C TRP A 227 -2.97 8.27 -10.35
N ALA A 228 -3.65 9.41 -10.54
CA ALA A 228 -4.00 10.33 -9.46
C ALA A 228 -4.74 9.62 -8.33
N ARG A 229 -5.70 8.77 -8.69
CA ARG A 229 -6.45 7.94 -7.73
C ARG A 229 -5.56 6.97 -6.98
N THR A 230 -4.63 6.31 -7.68
CA THR A 230 -3.68 5.35 -7.08
C THR A 230 -2.78 6.01 -6.04
N ILE A 231 -2.37 7.26 -6.27
CA ILE A 231 -1.52 8.01 -5.32
C ILE A 231 -2.31 8.85 -4.32
N GLY A 232 -3.65 8.75 -4.34
CA GLY A 232 -4.52 9.46 -3.38
C GLY A 232 -4.58 10.97 -3.59
N LEU A 233 -4.27 11.45 -4.80
CA LEU A 233 -4.51 12.82 -5.20
C LEU A 233 -5.98 13.02 -5.58
N ASP A 234 -6.43 14.27 -5.52
CA ASP A 234 -7.80 14.63 -5.84
C ASP A 234 -8.17 14.21 -7.27
N GLN A 235 -9.40 13.77 -7.49
CA GLN A 235 -9.88 13.23 -8.77
C GLN A 235 -10.00 14.26 -9.90
N ASP A 236 -9.71 15.54 -9.61
CA ASP A 236 -9.83 16.66 -10.57
C ASP A 236 -8.60 16.81 -11.49
N ILE A 237 -7.78 15.78 -11.66
CA ILE A 237 -6.61 15.87 -12.53
C ILE A 237 -6.99 15.52 -13.98
N ALA A 238 -6.84 16.51 -14.86
CA ALA A 238 -7.09 16.38 -16.29
C ALA A 238 -5.87 15.86 -17.05
N ASP A 239 -4.66 16.27 -16.64
CA ASP A 239 -3.42 15.97 -17.36
C ASP A 239 -2.21 15.91 -16.43
N ILE A 240 -1.20 15.11 -16.81
CA ILE A 240 0.04 14.94 -16.05
C ILE A 240 1.22 14.93 -17.01
N HIS A 241 2.20 15.77 -16.74
CA HIS A 241 3.43 15.87 -17.52
C HIS A 241 4.66 15.60 -16.65
N PRO A 242 5.57 14.69 -17.06
CA PRO A 242 6.87 14.57 -16.43
C PRO A 242 7.64 15.88 -16.52
N LEU A 243 8.24 16.33 -15.41
CA LEU A 243 9.11 17.52 -15.41
C LEU A 243 10.55 17.20 -15.79
N LYS A 244 10.93 15.92 -15.70
CA LYS A 244 12.23 15.43 -16.16
C LYS A 244 12.00 14.45 -17.30
N GLU A 245 12.52 14.78 -18.48
CA GLU A 245 12.68 13.78 -19.54
C GLU A 245 13.67 12.72 -19.04
N ASN A 246 13.35 11.44 -19.28
CA ASN A 246 14.26 10.33 -19.01
C ASN A 246 15.58 10.61 -19.75
N GLN A 247 16.58 11.09 -19.03
CA GLN A 247 17.95 11.01 -19.53
C GLN A 247 18.30 9.51 -19.56
N GLN A 248 18.32 9.00 -20.78
CA GLN A 248 18.79 7.66 -21.13
C GLN A 248 20.25 7.45 -20.72
#